data_2fb050f365a69f7e5805aaad8c6db7e7
#
_entry.id   2fb050f365a69f7e5805aaad8c6db7e7
#
_cell.length_a   1.000
_cell.length_b   1.000
_cell.length_c   1.000
_cell.angle_alpha   90.00
_cell.angle_beta   90.00
_cell.angle_gamma   90.00
#
_symmetry.space_group_name_H-M   'P 1'
#
loop_
_entity.id
_entity.type
_entity.pdbx_description
1 polymer ?
#
loop_
_entity_poly.entity_id
_entity_poly.type
_entity_poly.pdbx_seq_one_letter_code
_entity_poly.pdbx_strand_id
1 'polypeptide(L)'
;MPPDLVIITDPSFYAGYHLYPLFNKSINLATPISAVHCSRQIKGGVLLISQSNFFEEDLLSRLNIRIPRIPPQGTVAATALQLAMNHTSREIILAGLDFSYSDIRSHVRPNAFDNFLIPSVDRLSPLYSKLYSLAAQRAPFINRTVRGSFRTGLTMNTYSGWFAALPDHISARIFRLNPSPVKLDNIQTIDAKKLARELSERSPQPVTNIFIPAGNYPDRQQRRKICIDLLTGWHNHLHTAVKRTKRVSKIGSFLNDPFLLTFSYYYDPGSLAKIKKTLRLAGESEAVSQAAALLAREIDFIESIATRLELRESYV
;
A
#
# COMPACT_ATOMS: atom_id res chain seq x y z
N MET A 1 -10.68 -5.13 -23.49
CA MET A 1 -11.33 -3.94 -22.91
C MET A 1 -10.36 -3.36 -21.87
N PRO A 2 -10.07 -2.07 -21.86
CA PRO A 2 -9.27 -1.48 -20.78
C PRO A 2 -10.05 -1.52 -19.46
N PRO A 3 -9.37 -1.53 -18.30
CA PRO A 3 -10.03 -1.43 -17.01
C PRO A 3 -10.63 -0.04 -16.81
N ASP A 4 -11.74 0.06 -16.09
CA ASP A 4 -12.38 1.34 -15.73
C ASP A 4 -11.56 2.10 -14.69
N LEU A 5 -10.87 1.37 -13.80
CA LEU A 5 -10.05 1.91 -12.72
C LEU A 5 -8.85 0.98 -12.46
N VAL A 6 -7.66 1.56 -12.35
CA VAL A 6 -6.45 0.88 -11.86
C VAL A 6 -6.16 1.37 -10.45
N ILE A 7 -5.73 0.47 -9.58
CA ILE A 7 -5.37 0.81 -8.19
C ILE A 7 -3.90 0.51 -7.95
N ILE A 8 -3.18 1.45 -7.38
CA ILE A 8 -1.81 1.27 -6.91
C ILE A 8 -1.68 1.84 -5.50
N THR A 9 -1.08 1.07 -4.59
CA THR A 9 -0.91 1.47 -3.19
C THR A 9 0.52 1.33 -2.70
N ASP A 10 1.39 0.70 -3.49
CA ASP A 10 2.77 0.43 -3.11
C ASP A 10 3.65 1.67 -3.34
N PRO A 11 4.41 2.14 -2.32
CA PRO A 11 5.32 3.26 -2.45
C PRO A 11 6.63 2.91 -3.17
N SER A 12 6.90 1.62 -3.41
CA SER A 12 8.15 1.19 -4.00
C SER A 12 8.29 1.64 -5.46
N PHE A 13 9.52 2.00 -5.84
CA PHE A 13 9.84 2.34 -7.24
C PHE A 13 9.43 1.23 -8.23
N TYR A 14 9.54 -0.03 -7.81
CA TYR A 14 9.19 -1.18 -8.64
C TYR A 14 7.71 -1.25 -8.99
N ALA A 15 6.84 -0.75 -8.13
CA ALA A 15 5.41 -0.69 -8.41
C ALA A 15 5.10 0.23 -9.60
N GLY A 16 5.91 1.25 -9.83
CA GLY A 16 5.81 2.13 -11.00
C GLY A 16 5.92 1.41 -12.35
N TYR A 17 6.68 0.30 -12.41
CA TYR A 17 6.80 -0.48 -13.64
C TYR A 17 5.45 -1.05 -14.12
N HIS A 18 4.53 -1.34 -13.21
CA HIS A 18 3.19 -1.79 -13.58
C HIS A 18 2.37 -0.71 -14.28
N LEU A 19 2.71 0.56 -14.10
CA LEU A 19 2.02 1.69 -14.72
C LEU A 19 2.59 2.06 -16.11
N TYR A 20 3.81 1.67 -16.46
CA TYR A 20 4.43 2.03 -17.76
C TYR A 20 3.58 1.65 -18.96
N PRO A 21 2.96 0.46 -19.05
CA PRO A 21 2.08 0.10 -20.16
C PRO A 21 0.82 0.97 -20.26
N LEU A 22 0.51 1.71 -19.19
CA LEU A 22 -0.68 2.55 -19.05
C LEU A 22 -0.38 4.03 -19.32
N PHE A 23 0.89 4.42 -19.43
CA PHE A 23 1.27 5.80 -19.71
C PHE A 23 0.66 6.28 -21.02
N ASN A 24 0.23 7.52 -21.03
CA ASN A 24 -0.47 8.18 -22.14
C ASN A 24 -1.82 7.55 -22.53
N LYS A 25 -2.33 6.58 -21.77
CA LYS A 25 -3.67 6.03 -21.94
C LYS A 25 -4.68 6.76 -21.06
N SER A 26 -5.91 6.87 -21.54
CA SER A 26 -7.03 7.44 -20.77
C SER A 26 -7.59 6.37 -19.83
N ILE A 27 -6.88 6.13 -18.72
CA ILE A 27 -7.26 5.16 -17.68
C ILE A 27 -7.33 5.90 -16.35
N ASN A 28 -8.36 5.63 -15.56
CA ASN A 28 -8.49 6.20 -14.24
C ASN A 28 -7.58 5.47 -13.23
N LEU A 29 -7.00 6.20 -12.31
CA LEU A 29 -6.08 5.69 -11.30
C LEU A 29 -6.60 6.01 -9.89
N ALA A 30 -6.74 5.02 -9.03
CA ALA A 30 -6.91 5.20 -7.59
C ALA A 30 -5.57 5.00 -6.88
N THR A 31 -5.17 5.97 -6.04
CA THR A 31 -3.86 5.94 -5.39
C THR A 31 -3.85 6.75 -4.10
N PRO A 32 -3.17 6.29 -3.02
CA PRO A 32 -2.86 7.13 -1.88
C PRO A 32 -1.70 8.08 -2.19
N ILE A 33 -1.57 9.12 -1.38
CA ILE A 33 -0.46 10.07 -1.51
C ILE A 33 0.90 9.38 -1.29
N SER A 34 0.92 8.36 -0.46
CA SER A 34 2.11 7.57 -0.11
C SER A 34 2.57 6.61 -1.21
N ALA A 35 1.76 6.31 -2.22
CA ALA A 35 2.15 5.43 -3.31
C ALA A 35 3.13 6.08 -4.30
N VAL A 36 3.74 5.27 -5.16
CA VAL A 36 4.59 5.76 -6.23
C VAL A 36 3.84 6.70 -7.18
N HIS A 37 4.38 7.91 -7.37
CA HIS A 37 3.71 8.95 -8.14
C HIS A 37 4.03 8.91 -9.62
N CYS A 38 3.16 8.27 -10.39
CA CYS A 38 3.16 8.33 -11.86
C CYS A 38 1.88 8.97 -12.43
N SER A 39 1.11 9.67 -11.59
CA SER A 39 -0.18 10.23 -11.97
C SER A 39 -0.11 11.24 -13.13
N ARG A 40 1.03 11.93 -13.28
CA ARG A 40 1.23 12.90 -14.39
C ARG A 40 1.30 12.26 -15.76
N GLN A 41 1.67 10.97 -15.85
CA GLN A 41 1.75 10.21 -17.08
C GLN A 41 0.42 9.53 -17.44
N ILE A 42 -0.56 9.54 -16.54
CA ILE A 42 -1.90 8.98 -16.74
C ILE A 42 -2.82 10.10 -17.23
N LYS A 43 -3.52 9.88 -18.36
CA LYS A 43 -4.43 10.87 -18.95
C LYS A 43 -5.87 10.80 -18.43
N GLY A 44 -6.19 9.79 -17.62
CA GLY A 44 -7.50 9.65 -17.00
C GLY A 44 -7.64 10.42 -15.70
N GLY A 45 -8.76 10.22 -15.01
CA GLY A 45 -9.01 10.76 -13.68
C GLY A 45 -8.13 10.13 -12.62
N VAL A 46 -7.77 10.89 -11.58
CA VAL A 46 -7.06 10.39 -10.41
C VAL A 46 -7.98 10.48 -9.20
N LEU A 47 -8.30 9.33 -8.62
CA LEU A 47 -9.02 9.20 -7.35
C LEU A 47 -7.99 9.08 -6.23
N LEU A 48 -7.88 10.11 -5.40
CA LEU A 48 -7.10 10.00 -4.19
C LEU A 48 -7.85 9.17 -3.15
N ILE A 49 -7.15 8.23 -2.54
CA ILE A 49 -7.61 7.45 -1.39
C ILE A 49 -6.65 7.65 -0.23
N SER A 50 -7.12 7.51 1.02
CA SER A 50 -6.24 7.48 2.20
C SER A 50 -6.10 6.05 2.70
N GLN A 51 -4.87 5.63 2.97
CA GLN A 51 -4.59 4.42 3.71
C GLN A 51 -4.58 4.64 5.22
N SER A 52 -5.06 5.80 5.68
CA SER A 52 -5.17 6.16 7.11
C SER A 52 -3.82 6.09 7.84
N ASN A 53 -2.70 6.34 7.14
CA ASN A 53 -1.45 6.51 7.82
C ASN A 53 -1.34 7.92 8.43
N PHE A 54 -0.56 8.04 9.49
CA PHE A 54 -0.42 9.27 10.27
C PHE A 54 -0.09 10.50 9.40
N PHE A 55 0.86 10.37 8.47
CA PHE A 55 1.31 11.49 7.64
C PHE A 55 0.24 11.94 6.65
N GLU A 56 -0.48 11.00 6.04
CA GLU A 56 -1.59 11.31 5.14
C GLU A 56 -2.74 11.98 5.88
N GLU A 57 -3.12 11.46 7.03
CA GLU A 57 -4.26 11.99 7.80
C GLU A 57 -3.99 13.41 8.31
N ASP A 58 -2.79 13.69 8.81
CA ASP A 58 -2.44 15.03 9.29
C ASP A 58 -2.41 16.04 8.11
N LEU A 59 -1.81 15.66 6.98
CA LEU A 59 -1.77 16.50 5.78
C LEU A 59 -3.17 16.75 5.22
N LEU A 60 -3.98 15.72 5.06
CA LEU A 60 -5.34 15.83 4.49
C LEU A 60 -6.26 16.63 5.40
N SER A 61 -6.12 16.48 6.72
CA SER A 61 -6.86 17.27 7.70
C SER A 61 -6.56 18.77 7.55
N ARG A 62 -5.28 19.14 7.46
CA ARG A 62 -4.86 20.54 7.29
C ARG A 62 -5.25 21.15 5.94
N LEU A 63 -5.28 20.32 4.90
CA LEU A 63 -5.76 20.71 3.58
C LEU A 63 -7.30 20.79 3.50
N ASN A 64 -8.00 20.34 4.54
CA ASN A 64 -9.47 20.19 4.55
C ASN A 64 -9.99 19.36 3.35
N ILE A 65 -9.24 18.32 2.98
CA ILE A 65 -9.58 17.43 1.86
C ILE A 65 -10.24 16.17 2.40
N ARG A 66 -11.45 15.89 1.92
CA ARG A 66 -12.17 14.65 2.22
C ARG A 66 -11.99 13.67 1.08
N ILE A 67 -11.37 12.53 1.35
CA ILE A 67 -11.18 11.43 0.40
C ILE A 67 -11.61 10.11 1.04
N PRO A 68 -11.91 9.08 0.22
CA PRO A 68 -12.22 7.75 0.74
C PRO A 68 -11.08 7.21 1.62
N ARG A 69 -11.43 6.78 2.83
CA ARG A 69 -10.50 6.11 3.75
C ARG A 69 -10.58 4.62 3.53
N ILE A 70 -9.47 4.03 3.14
CA ILE A 70 -9.34 2.60 2.88
C ILE A 70 -8.07 2.12 3.57
N PRO A 71 -8.16 1.70 4.84
CA PRO A 71 -7.02 1.24 5.61
C PRO A 71 -6.27 0.11 4.89
N PRO A 72 -4.93 0.03 5.01
CA PRO A 72 -4.13 -0.97 4.32
C PRO A 72 -4.46 -2.37 4.83
N GLN A 73 -4.69 -3.29 3.92
CA GLN A 73 -5.03 -4.70 4.22
C GLN A 73 -3.90 -5.66 3.82
N GLY A 74 -2.70 -5.11 3.59
CA GLY A 74 -1.52 -5.87 3.19
C GLY A 74 -1.46 -6.24 1.70
N THR A 75 -2.56 -6.15 0.96
CA THR A 75 -2.58 -6.39 -0.49
C THR A 75 -3.46 -5.38 -1.22
N VAL A 76 -3.03 -4.95 -2.41
CA VAL A 76 -3.79 -4.04 -3.27
C VAL A 76 -5.16 -4.62 -3.67
N ALA A 77 -5.28 -5.94 -3.77
CA ALA A 77 -6.55 -6.59 -4.07
C ALA A 77 -7.60 -6.39 -2.96
N ALA A 78 -7.19 -6.42 -1.70
CA ALA A 78 -8.09 -6.12 -0.59
C ALA A 78 -8.48 -4.64 -0.55
N THR A 79 -7.55 -3.73 -0.88
CA THR A 79 -7.86 -2.31 -1.07
C THR A 79 -8.88 -2.10 -2.19
N ALA A 80 -8.72 -2.82 -3.31
CA ALA A 80 -9.66 -2.78 -4.43
C ALA A 80 -11.04 -3.28 -4.03
N LEU A 81 -11.10 -4.39 -3.29
CA LEU A 81 -12.36 -4.92 -2.78
C LEU A 81 -13.05 -3.93 -1.82
N GLN A 82 -12.33 -3.34 -0.89
CA GLN A 82 -12.89 -2.33 0.02
C GLN A 82 -13.40 -1.10 -0.74
N LEU A 83 -12.64 -0.62 -1.73
CA LEU A 83 -13.10 0.49 -2.58
C LEU A 83 -14.40 0.12 -3.30
N ALA A 84 -14.47 -1.07 -3.89
CA ALA A 84 -15.68 -1.56 -4.53
C ALA A 84 -16.86 -1.67 -3.55
N MET A 85 -16.64 -2.23 -2.35
CA MET A 85 -17.67 -2.35 -1.32
C MET A 85 -18.25 -1.00 -0.88
N ASN A 86 -17.41 0.05 -0.85
CA ASN A 86 -17.85 1.39 -0.49
C ASN A 86 -18.67 2.08 -1.60
N HIS A 87 -18.56 1.61 -2.85
CA HIS A 87 -19.18 2.26 -4.01
C HIS A 87 -20.32 1.45 -4.65
N THR A 88 -20.50 0.18 -4.27
CA THR A 88 -21.59 -0.64 -4.79
C THR A 88 -22.19 -1.57 -3.74
N SER A 89 -23.49 -1.72 -3.77
CA SER A 89 -24.22 -2.76 -3.02
C SER A 89 -24.39 -4.06 -3.83
N ARG A 90 -23.93 -4.09 -5.09
CA ARG A 90 -24.08 -5.23 -6.00
C ARG A 90 -23.10 -6.35 -5.67
N GLU A 91 -23.25 -7.46 -6.37
CA GLU A 91 -22.29 -8.57 -6.36
C GLU A 91 -20.94 -8.12 -6.89
N ILE A 92 -19.88 -8.62 -6.26
CA ILE A 92 -18.48 -8.33 -6.62
C ILE A 92 -17.82 -9.64 -7.04
N ILE A 93 -17.23 -9.66 -8.22
CA ILE A 93 -16.54 -10.82 -8.76
C ILE A 93 -15.03 -10.62 -8.61
N LEU A 94 -14.38 -11.51 -7.86
CA LEU A 94 -12.93 -11.54 -7.70
C LEU A 94 -12.32 -12.47 -8.75
N ALA A 95 -11.39 -11.97 -9.54
CA ALA A 95 -10.64 -12.75 -10.52
C ALA A 95 -9.13 -12.62 -10.29
N GLY A 96 -8.36 -13.69 -10.49
CA GLY A 96 -6.90 -13.67 -10.36
C GLY A 96 -6.37 -13.62 -8.93
N LEU A 97 -7.19 -13.94 -7.94
CA LEU A 97 -6.79 -14.02 -6.53
C LEU A 97 -6.45 -15.46 -6.13
N ASP A 98 -5.32 -15.96 -6.60
CA ASP A 98 -4.95 -17.36 -6.41
C ASP A 98 -4.26 -17.63 -5.08
N PHE A 99 -3.63 -16.61 -4.47
CA PHE A 99 -2.84 -16.70 -3.23
C PHE A 99 -1.79 -17.81 -3.27
N SER A 100 -1.29 -18.09 -4.46
CA SER A 100 -0.39 -19.20 -4.72
C SER A 100 0.36 -19.01 -6.04
N TYR A 101 1.42 -19.77 -6.18
CA TYR A 101 2.12 -19.96 -7.44
C TYR A 101 1.72 -21.32 -8.01
N SER A 102 1.05 -21.35 -9.13
CA SER A 102 0.74 -22.58 -9.86
C SER A 102 2.00 -23.18 -10.52
N ASP A 103 2.95 -22.31 -10.85
CA ASP A 103 4.28 -22.66 -11.35
C ASP A 103 5.33 -21.76 -10.67
N ILE A 104 6.41 -21.41 -11.32
CA ILE A 104 7.47 -20.54 -10.78
C ILE A 104 7.19 -19.04 -10.97
N ARG A 105 6.09 -18.67 -11.59
CA ARG A 105 5.74 -17.26 -11.88
C ARG A 105 4.91 -16.68 -10.76
N SER A 106 5.28 -15.49 -10.33
CA SER A 106 4.54 -14.76 -9.29
C SER A 106 3.31 -14.04 -9.83
N HIS A 107 3.29 -13.74 -11.13
CA HIS A 107 2.24 -12.97 -11.80
C HIS A 107 1.95 -13.54 -13.18
N VAL A 108 0.75 -13.29 -13.67
CA VAL A 108 0.37 -13.61 -15.07
C VAL A 108 1.22 -12.78 -16.04
N ARG A 109 1.54 -13.35 -17.20
CA ARG A 109 2.28 -12.64 -18.25
C ARG A 109 1.33 -11.98 -19.25
N PRO A 110 1.73 -10.82 -19.82
CA PRO A 110 2.95 -10.04 -19.52
C PRO A 110 2.86 -9.30 -18.19
N ASN A 111 3.99 -9.18 -17.49
CA ASN A 111 4.07 -8.41 -16.24
C ASN A 111 5.38 -7.62 -16.15
N ALA A 112 5.38 -6.57 -15.34
CA ALA A 112 6.50 -5.66 -15.21
C ALA A 112 7.72 -6.29 -14.51
N PHE A 113 7.53 -7.29 -13.64
CA PHE A 113 8.63 -7.95 -12.95
C PHE A 113 9.51 -8.76 -13.89
N ASP A 114 8.92 -9.44 -14.88
CA ASP A 114 9.69 -10.17 -15.88
C ASP A 114 10.58 -9.19 -16.68
N ASN A 115 10.03 -8.04 -17.07
CA ASN A 115 10.78 -7.00 -17.78
C ASN A 115 11.94 -6.44 -16.94
N PHE A 116 11.78 -6.37 -15.63
CA PHE A 116 12.85 -5.97 -14.72
C PHE A 116 13.94 -7.03 -14.58
N LEU A 117 13.59 -8.32 -14.62
CA LEU A 117 14.54 -9.42 -14.49
C LEU A 117 15.31 -9.69 -15.79
N ILE A 118 14.69 -9.50 -16.96
CA ILE A 118 15.28 -9.79 -18.28
C ILE A 118 16.68 -9.15 -18.48
N PRO A 119 16.93 -7.86 -18.16
CA PRO A 119 18.25 -7.26 -18.33
C PRO A 119 19.36 -7.91 -17.49
N SER A 120 18.99 -8.64 -16.45
CA SER A 120 19.94 -9.34 -15.56
C SER A 120 20.18 -10.81 -15.94
N VAL A 121 19.56 -11.29 -17.03
CA VAL A 121 19.66 -12.68 -17.50
C VAL A 121 20.94 -12.87 -18.31
N ASP A 122 21.63 -13.97 -18.05
CA ASP A 122 22.76 -14.45 -18.82
C ASP A 122 22.72 -15.98 -18.98
N ARG A 123 23.73 -16.56 -19.64
CA ARG A 123 23.82 -17.99 -19.89
C ARG A 123 23.91 -18.83 -18.61
N LEU A 124 24.57 -18.30 -17.56
CA LEU A 124 24.76 -18.99 -16.28
C LEU A 124 23.59 -18.76 -15.32
N SER A 125 22.84 -17.70 -15.54
CA SER A 125 21.68 -17.32 -14.71
C SER A 125 20.46 -17.00 -15.59
N PRO A 126 19.86 -18.00 -16.23
CA PRO A 126 18.70 -17.80 -17.10
C PRO A 126 17.46 -17.38 -16.31
N LEU A 127 16.50 -16.74 -17.00
CA LEU A 127 15.28 -16.20 -16.40
C LEU A 127 14.55 -17.21 -15.51
N TYR A 128 14.40 -18.44 -15.97
CA TYR A 128 13.69 -19.48 -15.22
C TYR A 128 14.39 -19.87 -13.92
N SER A 129 15.73 -19.88 -13.88
CA SER A 129 16.47 -20.13 -12.65
C SER A 129 16.24 -19.01 -11.62
N LYS A 130 16.20 -17.75 -12.06
CA LYS A 130 15.88 -16.59 -11.20
C LYS A 130 14.45 -16.67 -10.67
N LEU A 131 13.49 -16.94 -11.55
CA LEU A 131 12.08 -17.12 -11.16
C LEU A 131 11.90 -18.26 -10.18
N TYR A 132 12.58 -19.39 -10.40
CA TYR A 132 12.55 -20.54 -9.48
C TYR A 132 13.09 -20.15 -8.09
N SER A 133 14.24 -19.50 -8.05
CA SER A 133 14.84 -19.04 -6.78
C SER A 133 13.90 -18.10 -6.03
N LEU A 134 13.28 -17.15 -6.71
CA LEU A 134 12.31 -16.24 -6.12
C LEU A 134 11.06 -16.98 -5.60
N ALA A 135 10.53 -17.92 -6.39
CA ALA A 135 9.38 -18.72 -6.00
C ALA A 135 9.71 -19.63 -4.79
N ALA A 136 10.91 -20.22 -4.76
CA ALA A 136 11.34 -21.06 -3.65
C ALA A 136 11.50 -20.26 -2.34
N GLN A 137 12.01 -19.04 -2.43
CA GLN A 137 12.16 -18.16 -1.27
C GLN A 137 10.83 -17.60 -0.76
N ARG A 138 9.97 -17.12 -1.66
CA ARG A 138 8.72 -16.43 -1.29
C ARG A 138 7.56 -17.38 -1.01
N ALA A 139 7.57 -18.55 -1.63
CA ALA A 139 6.54 -19.58 -1.52
C ALA A 139 7.18 -20.97 -1.26
N PRO A 140 7.79 -21.19 -0.08
CA PRO A 140 8.51 -22.41 0.23
C PRO A 140 7.59 -23.63 0.41
N PHE A 141 6.31 -23.41 0.74
CA PHE A 141 5.39 -24.51 1.02
C PHE A 141 4.76 -25.04 -0.26
N ILE A 142 4.82 -26.35 -0.46
CA ILE A 142 4.18 -27.05 -1.58
C ILE A 142 2.94 -27.77 -1.07
N ASN A 143 1.78 -27.37 -1.59
CA ASN A 143 0.51 -28.03 -1.32
C ASN A 143 0.09 -28.86 -2.53
N ARG A 144 -0.49 -30.01 -2.28
CA ARG A 144 -1.00 -30.94 -3.30
C ARG A 144 -2.52 -30.97 -3.25
N THR A 145 -3.13 -30.88 -4.40
CA THR A 145 -4.58 -31.05 -4.59
C THR A 145 -4.85 -32.07 -5.69
N VAL A 146 -6.10 -32.46 -5.85
CA VAL A 146 -6.53 -33.33 -6.95
C VAL A 146 -6.19 -32.74 -8.35
N ARG A 147 -6.05 -31.41 -8.43
CA ARG A 147 -5.75 -30.68 -9.70
C ARG A 147 -4.27 -30.41 -9.91
N GLY A 148 -3.39 -30.90 -9.02
CA GLY A 148 -1.95 -30.68 -9.11
C GLY A 148 -1.37 -30.05 -7.84
N SER A 149 -0.11 -29.62 -7.92
CA SER A 149 0.58 -28.94 -6.83
C SER A 149 0.66 -27.43 -7.07
N PHE A 150 0.64 -26.68 -5.97
CA PHE A 150 0.89 -25.24 -6.00
C PHE A 150 1.80 -24.85 -4.83
N ARG A 151 2.50 -23.74 -4.98
CA ARG A 151 3.34 -23.18 -3.92
C ARG A 151 2.63 -22.04 -3.22
N THR A 152 2.84 -21.92 -1.91
CA THR A 152 2.37 -20.80 -1.10
C THR A 152 3.42 -20.40 -0.07
N GLY A 153 3.22 -19.28 0.61
CA GLY A 153 4.11 -18.75 1.63
C GLY A 153 3.34 -17.95 2.68
N LEU A 154 4.03 -17.55 3.74
CA LEU A 154 3.43 -16.82 4.87
C LEU A 154 2.66 -15.58 4.43
N THR A 155 3.24 -14.77 3.53
CA THR A 155 2.59 -13.56 3.01
C THR A 155 1.28 -13.87 2.30
N MET A 156 1.25 -14.91 1.45
CA MET A 156 0.04 -15.31 0.74
C MET A 156 -1.02 -15.89 1.68
N ASN A 157 -0.59 -16.61 2.70
CA ASN A 157 -1.49 -17.11 3.74
C ASN A 157 -2.09 -15.96 4.56
N THR A 158 -1.30 -14.94 4.89
CA THR A 158 -1.81 -13.72 5.56
C THR A 158 -2.84 -13.02 4.69
N TYR A 159 -2.58 -12.88 3.39
CA TYR A 159 -3.51 -12.24 2.46
C TYR A 159 -4.81 -13.06 2.33
N SER A 160 -4.73 -14.37 2.11
CA SER A 160 -5.92 -15.22 2.02
C SER A 160 -6.70 -15.24 3.33
N GLY A 161 -6.02 -15.18 4.48
CA GLY A 161 -6.62 -15.08 5.81
C GLY A 161 -7.49 -13.83 5.98
N TRP A 162 -7.06 -12.69 5.43
CA TRP A 162 -7.88 -11.48 5.46
C TRP A 162 -9.22 -11.67 4.70
N PHE A 163 -9.19 -12.28 3.52
CA PHE A 163 -10.42 -12.59 2.76
C PHE A 163 -11.29 -13.63 3.46
N ALA A 164 -10.67 -14.62 4.09
CA ALA A 164 -11.38 -15.65 4.85
C ALA A 164 -12.03 -15.11 6.14
N ALA A 165 -11.54 -13.98 6.67
CA ALA A 165 -12.07 -13.32 7.85
C ALA A 165 -13.16 -12.28 7.55
N LEU A 166 -13.58 -12.13 6.29
CA LEU A 166 -14.67 -11.22 5.95
C LEU A 166 -15.98 -11.69 6.61
N PRO A 167 -16.75 -10.77 7.23
CA PRO A 167 -18.05 -11.10 7.82
C PRO A 167 -19.03 -11.70 6.79
N ASP A 168 -19.88 -12.62 7.22
CA ASP A 168 -20.81 -13.35 6.34
C ASP A 168 -21.73 -12.42 5.52
N HIS A 169 -22.23 -11.35 6.11
CA HIS A 169 -23.09 -10.39 5.40
C HIS A 169 -22.35 -9.64 4.28
N ILE A 170 -21.02 -9.58 4.34
CA ILE A 170 -20.15 -9.02 3.30
C ILE A 170 -19.80 -10.09 2.28
N SER A 171 -19.33 -11.25 2.74
CA SER A 171 -18.90 -12.34 1.87
C SER A 171 -20.03 -12.94 1.03
N ALA A 172 -21.28 -12.87 1.49
CA ALA A 172 -22.45 -13.36 0.77
C ALA A 172 -22.66 -12.74 -0.62
N ARG A 173 -22.14 -11.52 -0.87
CA ARG A 173 -22.21 -10.84 -2.16
C ARG A 173 -20.91 -10.86 -2.96
N ILE A 174 -19.91 -11.59 -2.47
CA ILE A 174 -18.59 -11.70 -3.12
C ILE A 174 -18.46 -13.10 -3.70
N PHE A 175 -18.12 -13.15 -4.98
CA PHE A 175 -17.87 -14.38 -5.71
C PHE A 175 -16.45 -14.42 -6.21
N ARG A 176 -15.86 -15.60 -6.23
CA ARG A 176 -14.51 -15.80 -6.75
C ARG A 176 -14.55 -16.65 -8.01
N LEU A 177 -13.92 -16.17 -9.05
CA LEU A 177 -13.85 -16.88 -10.33
C LEU A 177 -12.95 -18.13 -10.21
N ASN A 178 -13.47 -19.28 -10.66
CA ASN A 178 -12.73 -20.53 -10.76
C ASN A 178 -11.93 -20.60 -12.10
N PRO A 179 -10.84 -21.37 -12.14
CA PRO A 179 -10.23 -22.13 -11.05
C PRO A 179 -9.33 -21.29 -10.14
N SER A 180 -9.26 -21.65 -8.86
CA SER A 180 -8.28 -21.10 -7.94
C SER A 180 -7.82 -22.19 -6.97
N PRO A 181 -6.50 -22.34 -6.72
CA PRO A 181 -5.96 -23.46 -5.95
C PRO A 181 -6.22 -23.34 -4.45
N VAL A 182 -6.18 -22.12 -3.89
CA VAL A 182 -6.45 -21.88 -2.47
C VAL A 182 -7.95 -21.69 -2.25
N LYS A 183 -8.55 -22.48 -1.36
CA LYS A 183 -9.96 -22.39 -0.99
C LYS A 183 -10.19 -21.25 0.00
N LEU A 184 -11.27 -20.48 -0.19
CA LEU A 184 -11.80 -19.52 0.79
C LEU A 184 -13.22 -19.96 1.13
N ASP A 185 -13.40 -20.50 2.35
CA ASP A 185 -14.65 -21.19 2.71
C ASP A 185 -15.86 -20.26 2.82
N ASN A 186 -15.65 -18.99 3.13
CA ASN A 186 -16.67 -17.96 3.26
C ASN A 186 -17.02 -17.24 1.95
N ILE A 187 -16.29 -17.48 0.85
CA ILE A 187 -16.52 -16.85 -0.45
C ILE A 187 -16.94 -17.90 -1.48
N GLN A 188 -18.10 -17.70 -2.06
CA GLN A 188 -18.63 -18.59 -3.08
C GLN A 188 -17.80 -18.52 -4.36
N THR A 189 -17.70 -19.66 -5.05
CA THR A 189 -17.01 -19.72 -6.35
C THR A 189 -18.02 -19.70 -7.49
N ILE A 190 -17.65 -19.03 -8.58
CA ILE A 190 -18.43 -18.98 -9.81
C ILE A 190 -17.59 -19.46 -11.00
N ASP A 191 -18.20 -20.25 -11.85
CA ASP A 191 -17.58 -20.69 -13.10
C ASP A 191 -17.63 -19.59 -14.17
N ALA A 192 -16.59 -19.47 -14.99
CA ALA A 192 -16.48 -18.44 -16.02
C ALA A 192 -17.59 -18.51 -17.06
N LYS A 193 -18.03 -19.71 -17.47
CA LYS A 193 -19.13 -19.89 -18.44
C LYS A 193 -20.46 -19.46 -17.84
N LYS A 194 -20.71 -19.84 -16.57
CA LYS A 194 -21.90 -19.41 -15.85
C LYS A 194 -21.91 -17.90 -15.72
N LEU A 195 -20.81 -17.28 -15.28
CA LEU A 195 -20.69 -15.82 -15.19
C LEU A 195 -20.93 -15.12 -16.52
N ALA A 196 -20.33 -15.60 -17.61
CA ALA A 196 -20.53 -15.03 -18.96
C ALA A 196 -21.99 -15.05 -19.40
N ARG A 197 -22.71 -16.14 -19.12
CA ARG A 197 -24.14 -16.25 -19.41
C ARG A 197 -24.95 -15.26 -18.59
N GLU A 198 -24.73 -15.20 -17.27
CA GLU A 198 -25.43 -14.27 -16.38
C GLU A 198 -25.19 -12.81 -16.76
N LEU A 199 -23.96 -12.46 -17.17
CA LEU A 199 -23.65 -11.11 -17.63
C LEU A 199 -24.31 -10.77 -18.97
N SER A 200 -24.45 -11.74 -19.88
CA SER A 200 -25.11 -11.53 -21.18
C SER A 200 -26.63 -11.31 -21.05
N GLU A 201 -27.23 -11.85 -19.99
CA GLU A 201 -28.67 -11.72 -19.69
C GLU A 201 -29.00 -10.41 -18.92
N ARG A 202 -27.98 -9.75 -18.36
CA ARG A 202 -28.16 -8.51 -17.61
C ARG A 202 -28.15 -7.29 -18.54
N SER A 203 -29.15 -6.43 -18.41
CA SER A 203 -29.15 -5.15 -19.11
C SER A 203 -27.99 -4.27 -18.59
N PRO A 204 -27.27 -3.56 -19.49
CA PRO A 204 -26.28 -2.58 -19.07
C PRO A 204 -26.91 -1.56 -18.14
N GLN A 205 -26.28 -1.35 -16.99
CA GLN A 205 -26.74 -0.32 -16.05
C GLN A 205 -25.84 0.90 -16.21
N PRO A 206 -26.36 2.11 -16.09
CA PRO A 206 -25.55 3.31 -16.19
C PRO A 206 -24.44 3.28 -15.11
N VAL A 207 -23.22 3.50 -15.53
CA VAL A 207 -22.06 3.63 -14.64
C VAL A 207 -22.17 4.98 -13.95
N THR A 208 -22.39 4.97 -12.65
CA THR A 208 -22.30 6.19 -11.85
C THR A 208 -20.85 6.67 -11.85
N ASN A 209 -20.62 7.91 -12.25
CA ASN A 209 -19.28 8.49 -12.21
C ASN A 209 -18.83 8.58 -10.75
N ILE A 210 -17.81 7.80 -10.39
CA ILE A 210 -17.20 7.84 -9.04
C ILE A 210 -16.26 9.03 -8.86
N PHE A 211 -15.92 9.73 -9.95
CA PHE A 211 -15.08 10.90 -9.93
C PHE A 211 -15.94 12.13 -9.73
N ILE A 212 -16.05 12.57 -8.48
CA ILE A 212 -16.57 13.88 -8.18
C ILE A 212 -15.43 14.86 -8.48
N PRO A 213 -15.65 15.88 -9.34
CA PRO A 213 -14.66 16.91 -9.57
C PRO A 213 -14.16 17.46 -8.24
N ALA A 214 -12.86 17.64 -8.15
CA ALA A 214 -12.26 18.32 -7.02
C ALA A 214 -12.97 19.66 -6.82
N GLY A 215 -13.58 19.85 -5.66
CA GLY A 215 -14.14 21.14 -5.25
C GLY A 215 -13.04 22.20 -5.15
N ASN A 216 -13.28 23.28 -4.44
CA ASN A 216 -12.29 24.33 -4.18
C ASN A 216 -11.11 23.80 -3.36
N TYR A 217 -10.22 23.05 -4.01
CA TYR A 217 -8.96 22.65 -3.38
C TYR A 217 -8.03 23.84 -3.28
N PRO A 218 -7.23 23.93 -2.22
CA PRO A 218 -6.20 24.94 -2.11
C PRO A 218 -5.32 24.97 -3.36
N ASP A 219 -4.94 26.13 -3.82
CA ASP A 219 -4.01 26.29 -4.93
C ASP A 219 -2.60 25.72 -4.58
N ARG A 220 -1.69 25.72 -5.55
CA ARG A 220 -0.34 25.16 -5.35
C ARG A 220 0.42 25.88 -4.23
N GLN A 221 0.31 27.21 -4.13
CA GLN A 221 1.04 28.00 -3.14
C GLN A 221 0.47 27.76 -1.75
N GLN A 222 -0.85 27.71 -1.62
CA GLN A 222 -1.53 27.38 -0.37
C GLN A 222 -1.18 25.96 0.11
N ARG A 223 -1.23 24.97 -0.78
CA ARG A 223 -0.84 23.58 -0.42
C ARG A 223 0.61 23.53 0.05
N ARG A 224 1.52 24.22 -0.64
CA ARG A 224 2.93 24.27 -0.25
C ARG A 224 3.10 24.90 1.13
N LYS A 225 2.47 26.05 1.38
CA LYS A 225 2.50 26.69 2.70
C LYS A 225 2.04 25.74 3.79
N ILE A 226 0.92 25.08 3.59
CA ILE A 226 0.38 24.09 4.54
C ILE A 226 1.38 22.95 4.79
N CYS A 227 2.05 22.45 3.75
CA CYS A 227 3.09 21.41 3.92
C CYS A 227 4.29 21.93 4.72
N ILE A 228 4.75 23.15 4.48
CA ILE A 228 5.86 23.77 5.23
C ILE A 228 5.45 23.96 6.69
N ASP A 229 4.27 24.51 6.96
CA ASP A 229 3.76 24.73 8.31
C ASP A 229 3.64 23.40 9.08
N LEU A 230 3.21 22.34 8.40
CA LEU A 230 3.12 20.97 8.93
C LEU A 230 4.50 20.45 9.33
N LEU A 231 5.47 20.51 8.41
CA LEU A 231 6.84 20.04 8.65
C LEU A 231 7.51 20.83 9.78
N THR A 232 7.30 22.15 9.81
CA THR A 232 7.79 23.01 10.89
C THR A 232 7.19 22.63 12.24
N GLY A 233 5.88 22.30 12.27
CA GLY A 233 5.23 21.81 13.47
C GLY A 233 5.83 20.50 13.98
N TRP A 234 6.03 19.52 13.11
CA TRP A 234 6.68 18.24 13.44
C TRP A 234 8.12 18.42 13.91
N HIS A 235 8.90 19.23 13.19
CA HIS A 235 10.28 19.57 13.55
C HIS A 235 10.38 20.17 14.95
N ASN A 236 9.56 21.18 15.27
CA ASN A 236 9.53 21.81 16.57
C ASN A 236 9.14 20.83 17.70
N HIS A 237 8.20 19.94 17.44
CA HIS A 237 7.80 18.91 18.38
C HIS A 237 8.95 17.94 18.68
N LEU A 238 9.63 17.44 17.64
CA LEU A 238 10.78 16.55 17.74
C LEU A 238 11.96 17.22 18.49
N HIS A 239 12.28 18.47 18.17
CA HIS A 239 13.32 19.23 18.88
C HIS A 239 13.01 19.41 20.36
N THR A 240 11.76 19.71 20.69
CA THR A 240 11.30 19.80 22.09
C THR A 240 11.45 18.44 22.78
N ALA A 241 11.11 17.36 22.11
CA ALA A 241 11.24 16.01 22.62
C ALA A 241 12.69 15.62 22.89
N VAL A 242 13.62 15.94 21.96
CA VAL A 242 15.09 15.72 22.20
C VAL A 242 15.57 16.43 23.45
N LYS A 243 15.22 17.71 23.60
CA LYS A 243 15.60 18.50 24.78
C LYS A 243 15.05 17.88 26.07
N ARG A 244 13.78 17.46 26.08
CA ARG A 244 13.14 16.80 27.23
C ARG A 244 13.81 15.46 27.55
N THR A 245 14.01 14.60 26.54
CA THR A 245 14.62 13.27 26.72
C THR A 245 16.02 13.38 27.28
N LYS A 246 16.86 14.31 26.77
CA LYS A 246 18.21 14.54 27.29
C LYS A 246 18.22 15.15 28.70
N ARG A 247 17.34 16.13 28.98
CA ARG A 247 17.32 16.86 30.28
C ARG A 247 16.79 16.00 31.40
N VAL A 248 15.75 15.22 31.15
CA VAL A 248 15.05 14.45 32.19
C VAL A 248 15.65 13.06 32.38
N SER A 249 16.46 12.59 31.43
CA SER A 249 17.06 11.24 31.40
C SER A 249 16.04 10.13 31.63
N LYS A 250 14.76 10.38 31.29
CA LYS A 250 13.66 9.43 31.47
C LYS A 250 13.02 9.09 30.14
N ILE A 251 13.01 7.81 29.81
CA ILE A 251 12.42 7.28 28.58
C ILE A 251 10.88 7.47 28.54
N GLY A 252 10.25 7.60 29.71
CA GLY A 252 8.81 7.84 29.83
C GLY A 252 8.34 9.09 29.07
N SER A 253 9.16 10.14 29.00
CA SER A 253 8.84 11.35 28.21
C SER A 253 8.72 11.08 26.71
N PHE A 254 9.41 10.07 26.20
CA PHE A 254 9.32 9.61 24.81
C PHE A 254 8.17 8.60 24.63
N LEU A 255 8.11 7.57 25.50
CA LEU A 255 7.13 6.48 25.36
C LEU A 255 5.70 6.86 25.69
N ASN A 256 5.48 7.97 26.41
CA ASN A 256 4.15 8.47 26.74
C ASN A 256 3.67 9.62 25.82
N ASP A 257 4.48 10.01 24.84
CA ASP A 257 4.07 11.00 23.84
C ASP A 257 3.46 10.30 22.62
N PRO A 258 2.14 10.44 22.38
CA PRO A 258 1.47 9.73 21.28
C PRO A 258 2.01 10.14 19.89
N PHE A 259 2.40 11.40 19.71
CA PHE A 259 2.97 11.89 18.47
C PHE A 259 4.31 11.19 18.19
N LEU A 260 5.23 11.19 19.17
CA LEU A 260 6.54 10.58 19.02
C LEU A 260 6.47 9.09 18.73
N LEU A 261 5.62 8.37 19.49
CA LEU A 261 5.44 6.93 19.24
C LEU A 261 4.90 6.65 17.85
N THR A 262 3.93 7.43 17.40
CA THR A 262 3.33 7.24 16.08
C THR A 262 4.31 7.62 14.99
N PHE A 263 5.00 8.75 15.12
CA PHE A 263 6.00 9.21 14.17
C PHE A 263 7.13 8.17 14.01
N SER A 264 7.75 7.75 15.13
CA SER A 264 8.82 6.76 15.12
C SER A 264 8.37 5.39 14.61
N TYR A 265 7.12 4.99 14.87
CA TYR A 265 6.56 3.76 14.34
C TYR A 265 6.51 3.75 12.81
N TYR A 266 6.11 4.87 12.20
CA TYR A 266 6.06 4.99 10.74
C TYR A 266 7.43 5.26 10.12
N TYR A 267 8.31 5.97 10.80
CA TYR A 267 9.64 6.31 10.30
C TYR A 267 10.62 5.14 10.39
N ASP A 268 10.79 4.57 11.58
CA ASP A 268 11.72 3.46 11.86
C ASP A 268 11.19 2.53 12.95
N PRO A 269 10.24 1.64 12.62
CA PRO A 269 9.64 0.71 13.59
C PRO A 269 10.67 -0.24 14.22
N GLY A 270 11.76 -0.55 13.49
CA GLY A 270 12.83 -1.40 13.97
C GLY A 270 13.60 -0.77 15.14
N SER A 271 13.98 0.50 15.01
CA SER A 271 14.63 1.25 16.10
C SER A 271 13.69 1.44 17.28
N LEU A 272 12.41 1.73 17.05
CA LEU A 272 11.42 1.83 18.13
C LEU A 272 11.27 0.50 18.91
N ALA A 273 11.22 -0.62 18.21
CA ALA A 273 11.16 -1.94 18.83
C ALA A 273 12.44 -2.24 19.63
N LYS A 274 13.61 -1.86 19.10
CA LYS A 274 14.90 -1.98 19.79
C LYS A 274 14.92 -1.18 21.09
N ILE A 275 14.48 0.08 21.08
CA ILE A 275 14.37 0.94 22.28
C ILE A 275 13.51 0.26 23.36
N LYS A 276 12.32 -0.23 22.98
CA LYS A 276 11.43 -0.95 23.92
C LYS A 276 12.06 -2.23 24.46
N LYS A 277 12.84 -2.95 23.66
CA LYS A 277 13.59 -4.14 24.10
C LYS A 277 14.73 -3.75 25.05
N THR A 278 15.51 -2.73 24.71
CA THR A 278 16.62 -2.24 25.52
C THR A 278 16.15 -1.78 26.89
N LEU A 279 15.03 -1.05 26.96
CA LEU A 279 14.44 -0.63 28.23
C LEU A 279 14.16 -1.83 29.16
N ARG A 280 13.69 -2.95 28.61
CA ARG A 280 13.39 -4.17 29.39
C ARG A 280 14.64 -4.93 29.85
N LEU A 281 15.72 -4.92 29.06
CA LEU A 281 16.88 -5.80 29.23
C LEU A 281 18.11 -5.07 29.81
N ALA A 282 18.36 -3.83 29.41
CA ALA A 282 19.58 -3.09 29.72
C ALA A 282 19.34 -1.82 30.56
N GLY A 283 18.05 -1.45 30.76
CA GLY A 283 17.68 -0.33 31.59
C GLY A 283 17.46 0.99 30.82
N GLU A 284 17.15 2.03 31.59
CA GLU A 284 16.62 3.30 31.09
C GLU A 284 17.66 4.16 30.37
N SER A 285 18.90 4.20 30.89
CA SER A 285 19.97 5.07 30.35
C SER A 285 20.30 4.77 28.90
N GLU A 286 20.46 3.49 28.55
CA GLU A 286 20.76 3.06 27.18
C GLU A 286 19.54 3.26 26.26
N ALA A 287 18.34 3.01 26.74
CA ALA A 287 17.10 3.26 25.99
C ALA A 287 16.91 4.75 25.68
N VAL A 288 17.24 5.65 26.62
CA VAL A 288 17.22 7.12 26.43
C VAL A 288 18.20 7.52 25.33
N SER A 289 19.43 6.98 25.35
CA SER A 289 20.44 7.27 24.31
C SER A 289 19.96 6.84 22.93
N GLN A 290 19.38 5.65 22.81
CA GLN A 290 18.81 5.15 21.55
C GLN A 290 17.62 5.99 21.08
N ALA A 291 16.74 6.41 21.97
CA ALA A 291 15.62 7.30 21.65
C ALA A 291 16.09 8.66 21.15
N ALA A 292 17.09 9.25 21.79
CA ALA A 292 17.68 10.52 21.36
C ALA A 292 18.33 10.42 19.97
N ALA A 293 19.00 9.29 19.67
CA ALA A 293 19.57 9.04 18.35
C ALA A 293 18.50 8.83 17.28
N LEU A 294 17.37 8.18 17.61
CA LEU A 294 16.25 8.03 16.68
C LEU A 294 15.63 9.40 16.37
N LEU A 295 15.31 10.18 17.38
CA LEU A 295 14.75 11.52 17.24
C LEU A 295 15.66 12.46 16.41
N ALA A 296 16.98 12.38 16.55
CA ALA A 296 17.89 13.15 15.73
C ALA A 296 17.75 12.80 14.23
N ARG A 297 17.71 11.51 13.89
CA ARG A 297 17.50 11.07 12.50
C ARG A 297 16.13 11.48 11.94
N GLU A 298 15.09 11.50 12.78
CA GLU A 298 13.76 11.97 12.39
C GLU A 298 13.77 13.46 12.06
N ILE A 299 14.52 14.26 12.82
CA ILE A 299 14.73 15.69 12.56
C ILE A 299 15.45 15.88 11.22
N ASP A 300 16.58 15.21 11.00
CA ASP A 300 17.33 15.28 9.75
C ASP A 300 16.46 14.90 8.54
N PHE A 301 15.59 13.91 8.71
CA PHE A 301 14.64 13.50 7.67
C PHE A 301 13.66 14.63 7.33
N ILE A 302 13.04 15.29 8.33
CA ILE A 302 12.12 16.40 8.10
C ILE A 302 12.83 17.58 7.44
N GLU A 303 14.03 17.93 7.90
CA GLU A 303 14.84 18.99 7.32
C GLU A 303 15.17 18.71 5.85
N SER A 304 15.48 17.46 5.52
CA SER A 304 15.74 17.04 4.13
C SER A 304 14.52 17.22 3.23
N ILE A 305 13.32 16.99 3.73
CA ILE A 305 12.08 17.19 2.98
C ILE A 305 11.80 18.69 2.82
N ALA A 306 11.93 19.48 3.87
CA ALA A 306 11.71 20.91 3.84
C ALA A 306 12.66 21.60 2.83
N THR A 307 13.94 21.27 2.87
CA THR A 307 14.94 21.76 1.91
C THR A 307 14.58 21.42 0.46
N ARG A 308 14.12 20.20 0.19
CA ARG A 308 13.67 19.80 -1.17
C ARG A 308 12.42 20.57 -1.63
N LEU A 309 11.54 20.93 -0.72
CA LEU A 309 10.36 21.74 -1.05
C LEU A 309 10.77 23.17 -1.39
N GLU A 310 11.75 23.72 -0.70
CA GLU A 310 12.28 25.07 -0.96
C GLU A 310 13.07 25.15 -2.27
N LEU A 311 13.98 24.19 -2.52
CA LEU A 311 14.81 24.15 -3.74
C LEU A 311 14.02 23.98 -5.03
N ARG A 312 12.80 23.43 -5.00
CA ARG A 312 11.96 23.31 -6.20
C ARG A 312 11.42 24.64 -6.74
N GLU A 313 11.58 25.73 -6.03
CA GLU A 313 11.24 27.07 -6.58
C GLU A 313 12.31 27.62 -7.53
N SER A 314 13.56 27.23 -7.38
CA SER A 314 14.67 27.72 -8.23
C SER A 314 14.67 27.09 -9.64
N TYR A 315 13.81 26.12 -9.93
CA TYR A 315 13.75 25.37 -11.20
C TYR A 315 12.39 25.46 -11.92
N VAL A 316 11.50 26.35 -11.55
CA VAL A 316 10.23 26.66 -12.21
C VAL A 316 10.15 28.16 -12.46
#